data_4b8f3dd67974cb91ba1274c954c1f998
#
_entry.id   4b8f3dd67974cb91ba1274c954c1f998
#
_cell.length_a   1.000
_cell.length_b   1.000
_cell.length_c   1.000
_cell.angle_alpha   90.00
_cell.angle_beta   90.00
_cell.angle_gamma   90.00
#
_symmetry.space_group_name_H-M   'P 1'
#
loop_
_entity.id
_entity.type
_entity.pdbx_description
1 polymer ?
#
loop_
_entity_poly.entity_id
_entity_poly.type
_entity_poly.pdbx_seq_one_letter_code
_entity_poly.pdbx_strand_id
1 'polypeptide(L)'
;MKKHTAWIAALLCLLALAGCRAAPDSGSEGSKTASIPFQEDQLYAVAYLGYGEINDLAFYTENYLDDVNLPVHYMSKGDYYLIIPRYADMEVRLYRNDIETMGTTLIYEEMACRPFILQCNVSDIFTDATICLTRETETVEFSPYISLEDGSVQVGDRGVDITK
;
A
#
# COMPACT_ATOMS: atom_id res chain seq x y z
N MET A 1 32.79 37.38 43.27
CA MET A 1 32.10 36.11 43.04
C MET A 1 31.03 36.24 41.96
N LYS A 2 31.32 36.68 40.74
CA LYS A 2 30.30 36.85 39.63
C LYS A 2 30.78 36.33 38.25
N LYS A 3 31.87 35.57 38.18
CA LYS A 3 32.44 35.11 36.91
C LYS A 3 32.24 33.61 36.60
N HIS A 4 31.74 32.82 37.53
CA HIS A 4 31.57 31.37 37.32
C HIS A 4 30.17 30.96 36.85
N THR A 5 29.15 31.80 37.00
CA THR A 5 27.78 31.52 36.56
C THR A 5 27.58 31.65 35.06
N ALA A 6 28.41 32.43 34.36
CA ALA A 6 28.31 32.58 32.90
C ALA A 6 28.80 31.37 32.13
N TRP A 7 29.73 30.60 32.69
CA TRP A 7 30.30 29.42 32.01
C TRP A 7 29.39 28.18 32.09
N ILE A 8 28.60 28.06 33.13
CA ILE A 8 27.65 26.95 33.32
C ILE A 8 26.48 27.09 32.37
N ALA A 9 26.00 28.31 32.08
CA ALA A 9 24.94 28.56 31.12
C ALA A 9 25.36 28.27 29.68
N ALA A 10 26.62 28.58 29.30
CA ALA A 10 27.16 28.27 27.99
C ALA A 10 27.35 26.76 27.74
N LEU A 11 27.70 26.02 28.79
CA LEU A 11 27.88 24.56 28.66
C LEU A 11 26.55 23.80 28.55
N LEU A 12 25.48 24.31 29.19
CA LEU A 12 24.13 23.76 29.08
C LEU A 12 23.48 24.02 27.72
N CYS A 13 23.78 25.14 27.05
CA CYS A 13 23.30 25.41 25.70
C CYS A 13 23.99 24.55 24.63
N LEU A 14 25.24 24.14 24.84
CA LEU A 14 25.94 23.25 23.91
C LEU A 14 25.46 21.80 23.95
N LEU A 15 24.90 21.35 25.07
CA LEU A 15 24.29 20.02 25.19
C LEU A 15 22.89 19.95 24.60
N ALA A 16 22.18 21.07 24.42
CA ALA A 16 20.85 21.09 23.79
C ALA A 16 20.88 21.03 22.25
N LEU A 17 22.02 21.32 21.64
CA LEU A 17 22.18 21.28 20.16
C LEU A 17 22.63 19.90 19.61
N ALA A 18 23.00 18.96 20.48
CA ALA A 18 23.40 17.62 20.07
C ALA A 18 22.24 16.61 20.03
N GLY A 19 21.00 17.04 20.29
CA GLY A 19 19.81 16.18 20.42
C GLY A 19 18.88 16.12 19.22
N CYS A 20 19.11 16.87 18.14
CA CYS A 20 18.40 16.66 16.88
C CYS A 20 19.20 15.68 16.01
N ARG A 21 19.35 14.46 16.50
CA ARG A 21 19.50 13.33 15.61
C ARG A 21 18.13 13.17 14.97
N ALA A 22 18.03 13.43 13.67
CA ALA A 22 16.95 12.95 12.85
C ALA A 22 16.76 11.47 13.25
N ALA A 23 15.58 11.13 13.72
CA ALA A 23 15.24 9.73 13.90
C ALA A 23 15.59 9.08 12.56
N PRO A 24 16.38 7.97 12.52
CA PRO A 24 16.52 7.23 11.31
C PRO A 24 15.09 6.90 10.91
N ASP A 25 14.77 7.22 9.66
CA ASP A 25 13.58 6.73 9.00
C ASP A 25 13.49 5.24 9.36
N SER A 26 12.56 4.88 10.23
CA SER A 26 12.33 3.50 10.61
C SER A 26 11.58 2.81 9.47
N GLY A 27 12.16 2.86 8.29
CA GLY A 27 11.98 1.87 7.29
C GLY A 27 12.38 0.57 7.95
N SER A 28 11.43 -0.29 8.20
CA SER A 28 11.62 -1.61 8.77
C SER A 28 12.74 -2.32 8.01
N GLU A 29 13.98 -2.21 8.50
CA GLU A 29 15.07 -3.03 8.00
C GLU A 29 14.67 -4.48 8.28
N GLY A 30 14.24 -5.19 7.25
CA GLY A 30 13.87 -6.59 7.30
C GLY A 30 12.46 -6.94 6.82
N SER A 31 11.59 -5.98 6.47
CA SER A 31 10.29 -6.31 5.86
C SER A 31 10.48 -6.83 4.44
N LYS A 32 9.85 -7.94 4.10
CA LYS A 32 9.87 -8.50 2.73
C LYS A 32 9.26 -7.55 1.71
N THR A 33 8.35 -6.68 2.11
CA THR A 33 7.76 -5.62 1.27
C THR A 33 8.83 -4.69 0.69
N ALA A 34 9.96 -4.52 1.38
CA ALA A 34 11.10 -3.75 0.87
C ALA A 34 11.79 -4.39 -0.35
N SER A 35 11.51 -5.66 -0.67
CA SER A 35 12.02 -6.34 -1.86
C SER A 35 11.24 -6.03 -3.13
N ILE A 36 10.08 -5.39 -3.03
CA ILE A 36 9.29 -4.97 -4.19
C ILE A 36 10.04 -3.84 -4.92
N PRO A 37 10.18 -3.91 -6.25
CA PRO A 37 10.94 -2.94 -7.02
C PRO A 37 10.19 -1.61 -7.22
N PHE A 38 9.78 -0.96 -6.12
CA PHE A 38 9.14 0.34 -6.17
C PHE A 38 10.08 1.41 -6.74
N GLN A 39 9.57 2.20 -7.67
CA GLN A 39 10.16 3.48 -8.05
C GLN A 39 9.72 4.58 -7.06
N GLU A 40 10.34 5.76 -7.15
CA GLU A 40 10.14 6.82 -6.15
C GLU A 40 8.66 7.27 -6.01
N ASP A 41 7.95 7.34 -7.12
CA ASP A 41 6.55 7.79 -7.21
C ASP A 41 5.51 6.66 -7.07
N GLN A 42 5.94 5.40 -6.95
CA GLN A 42 5.04 4.27 -6.86
C GLN A 42 4.57 4.04 -5.43
N LEU A 43 3.27 3.87 -5.25
CA LEU A 43 2.60 3.80 -3.94
C LEU A 43 2.00 2.45 -3.61
N TYR A 44 1.88 1.55 -4.59
CA TYR A 44 1.29 0.23 -4.40
C TYR A 44 1.85 -0.79 -5.38
N ALA A 45 1.71 -2.06 -5.04
CA ALA A 45 1.96 -3.16 -5.96
C ALA A 45 0.70 -4.02 -6.08
N VAL A 46 0.52 -4.65 -7.23
CA VAL A 46 -0.60 -5.54 -7.52
C VAL A 46 -0.09 -6.86 -8.08
N ALA A 47 -0.68 -7.96 -7.61
CA ALA A 47 -0.49 -9.28 -8.20
C ALA A 47 -1.83 -9.94 -8.48
N TYR A 48 -1.95 -10.62 -9.60
CA TYR A 48 -3.10 -11.46 -9.93
C TYR A 48 -2.97 -12.82 -9.24
N LEU A 49 -3.99 -13.24 -8.51
CA LEU A 49 -3.98 -14.50 -7.76
C LEU A 49 -4.86 -15.60 -8.40
N GLY A 50 -5.64 -15.26 -9.40
CA GLY A 50 -6.50 -16.23 -10.10
C GLY A 50 -7.97 -15.84 -10.15
N TYR A 51 -8.74 -16.63 -10.86
CA TYR A 51 -10.19 -16.53 -10.97
C TYR A 51 -10.84 -17.68 -10.19
N GLY A 52 -11.80 -17.38 -9.33
CA GLY A 52 -12.57 -18.38 -8.56
C GLY A 52 -11.81 -19.02 -7.40
N GLU A 53 -10.50 -19.17 -7.48
CA GLU A 53 -9.63 -19.72 -6.45
C GLU A 53 -8.36 -18.87 -6.30
N ILE A 54 -7.87 -18.75 -5.08
CA ILE A 54 -6.61 -18.05 -4.81
C ILE A 54 -5.44 -18.98 -5.13
N ASN A 55 -4.65 -18.60 -6.12
CA ASN A 55 -3.43 -19.28 -6.52
C ASN A 55 -2.19 -18.46 -6.13
N ASP A 56 -1.05 -19.12 -6.06
CA ASP A 56 0.27 -18.49 -5.86
C ASP A 56 0.45 -17.59 -4.61
N LEU A 57 -0.53 -17.55 -3.71
CA LEU A 57 -0.40 -16.73 -2.49
C LEU A 57 0.84 -17.12 -1.67
N ALA A 58 1.21 -18.42 -1.64
CA ALA A 58 2.41 -18.89 -0.97
C ALA A 58 3.68 -18.23 -1.53
N PHE A 59 3.76 -18.08 -2.86
CA PHE A 59 4.89 -17.39 -3.50
C PHE A 59 5.02 -15.93 -3.04
N TYR A 60 3.91 -15.18 -2.98
CA TYR A 60 3.94 -13.79 -2.53
C TYR A 60 4.26 -13.66 -1.05
N THR A 61 3.74 -14.56 -0.20
CA THR A 61 4.07 -14.57 1.23
C THR A 61 5.53 -14.98 1.49
N GLU A 62 6.12 -15.82 0.64
CA GLU A 62 7.53 -16.17 0.73
C GLU A 62 8.45 -15.02 0.30
N ASN A 63 8.07 -14.25 -0.71
CA ASN A 63 8.93 -13.25 -1.35
C ASN A 63 8.65 -11.80 -0.93
N TYR A 64 7.39 -11.44 -0.64
CA TYR A 64 6.99 -10.03 -0.48
C TYR A 64 6.22 -9.72 0.79
N LEU A 65 5.75 -10.72 1.54
CA LEU A 65 4.87 -10.51 2.69
C LEU A 65 5.42 -11.19 3.94
N ASP A 66 5.32 -10.50 5.07
CA ASP A 66 5.70 -11.06 6.38
C ASP A 66 4.54 -11.76 7.07
N ASP A 67 3.28 -11.39 6.75
CA ASP A 67 2.06 -11.97 7.30
C ASP A 67 1.34 -12.82 6.26
N VAL A 68 0.85 -13.98 6.69
CA VAL A 68 0.05 -14.91 5.87
C VAL A 68 -1.46 -14.72 6.08
N ASN A 69 -1.86 -13.99 7.14
CA ASN A 69 -3.27 -13.75 7.48
C ASN A 69 -3.75 -12.43 6.87
N LEU A 70 -3.91 -12.41 5.57
CA LEU A 70 -4.34 -11.23 4.86
C LEU A 70 -5.87 -11.06 4.94
N PRO A 71 -6.38 -9.84 5.16
CA PRO A 71 -7.79 -9.56 5.01
C PRO A 71 -8.23 -9.79 3.56
N VAL A 72 -9.44 -10.32 3.37
CA VAL A 72 -10.05 -10.52 2.06
C VAL A 72 -11.30 -9.67 1.97
N HIS A 73 -11.35 -8.80 0.97
CA HIS A 73 -12.51 -7.94 0.69
C HIS A 73 -13.23 -8.45 -0.56
N TYR A 74 -14.53 -8.64 -0.43
CA TYR A 74 -15.38 -9.20 -1.50
C TYR A 74 -16.24 -8.09 -2.11
N MET A 75 -16.03 -7.77 -3.38
CA MET A 75 -16.93 -6.93 -4.17
C MET A 75 -17.99 -7.79 -4.84
N SER A 76 -17.55 -8.81 -5.60
CA SER A 76 -18.38 -9.81 -6.24
C SER A 76 -17.59 -11.12 -6.42
N LYS A 77 -18.19 -12.13 -7.05
CA LYS A 77 -17.46 -13.31 -7.50
C LYS A 77 -16.65 -12.96 -8.74
N GLY A 78 -15.38 -13.32 -8.74
CA GLY A 78 -14.51 -13.01 -9.87
C GLY A 78 -13.05 -13.30 -9.58
N ASP A 79 -12.23 -12.40 -10.06
CA ASP A 79 -10.79 -12.46 -9.97
C ASP A 79 -10.29 -12.04 -8.58
N TYR A 80 -9.19 -12.66 -8.15
CA TYR A 80 -8.49 -12.30 -6.92
C TYR A 80 -7.22 -11.52 -7.23
N TYR A 81 -7.05 -10.41 -6.54
CA TYR A 81 -5.87 -9.56 -6.61
C TYR A 81 -5.27 -9.38 -5.22
N LEU A 82 -3.95 -9.46 -5.13
CA LEU A 82 -3.20 -9.03 -3.96
C LEU A 82 -2.82 -7.57 -4.15
N ILE A 83 -3.18 -6.74 -3.18
CA ILE A 83 -2.83 -5.32 -3.14
C ILE A 83 -1.84 -5.11 -2.01
N ILE A 84 -0.69 -4.52 -2.31
CA ILE A 84 0.36 -4.23 -1.34
C ILE A 84 0.61 -2.72 -1.33
N PRO A 85 0.14 -1.98 -0.33
CA PRO A 85 0.52 -0.59 -0.12
C PRO A 85 2.01 -0.49 0.19
N ARG A 86 2.69 0.51 -0.36
CA ARG A 86 4.12 0.74 -0.11
C ARG A 86 4.40 1.12 1.35
N TYR A 87 3.51 1.88 1.95
CA TYR A 87 3.66 2.42 3.30
C TYR A 87 2.53 1.95 4.20
N ALA A 88 2.85 1.56 5.42
CA ALA A 88 1.86 1.08 6.40
C ALA A 88 0.96 2.19 6.97
N ASP A 89 1.34 3.46 6.79
CA ASP A 89 0.58 4.64 7.21
C ASP A 89 -0.38 5.19 6.13
N MET A 90 -0.60 4.43 5.05
CA MET A 90 -1.59 4.80 4.02
C MET A 90 -3.01 4.52 4.51
N GLU A 91 -3.90 5.44 4.24
CA GLU A 91 -5.34 5.22 4.34
C GLU A 91 -5.81 4.45 3.10
N VAL A 92 -6.70 3.47 3.31
CA VAL A 92 -7.36 2.75 2.21
C VAL A 92 -8.85 2.96 2.28
N ARG A 93 -9.45 3.23 1.11
CA ARG A 93 -10.90 3.18 0.89
C ARG A 93 -11.19 2.27 -0.29
N LEU A 94 -12.13 1.35 -0.10
CA LEU A 94 -12.60 0.43 -1.13
C LEU A 94 -14.02 0.76 -1.50
N TYR A 95 -14.26 0.98 -2.78
CA TYR A 95 -15.57 1.28 -3.31
C TYR A 95 -16.04 0.16 -4.22
N ARG A 96 -17.32 -0.21 -4.09
CA ARG A 96 -18.02 -1.04 -5.07
C ARG A 96 -18.65 -0.14 -6.11
N ASN A 97 -18.39 -0.43 -7.37
CA ASN A 97 -19.02 0.23 -8.51
C ASN A 97 -20.23 -0.58 -8.97
N ASP A 98 -21.31 0.09 -9.30
CA ASP A 98 -22.53 -0.49 -9.84
C ASP A 98 -22.68 -0.07 -11.30
N ILE A 99 -22.64 -1.03 -12.22
CA ILE A 99 -22.70 -0.75 -13.66
C ILE A 99 -24.10 -0.27 -14.11
N GLU A 100 -25.17 -0.71 -13.42
CA GLU A 100 -26.53 -0.38 -13.80
C GLU A 100 -26.89 1.05 -13.38
N THR A 101 -26.49 1.44 -12.18
CA THR A 101 -26.78 2.76 -11.62
C THR A 101 -25.67 3.78 -11.85
N MET A 102 -24.49 3.35 -12.31
CA MET A 102 -23.27 4.15 -12.37
C MET A 102 -22.89 4.77 -11.02
N GLY A 103 -23.36 4.17 -9.93
CA GLY A 103 -23.12 4.60 -8.56
C GLY A 103 -21.90 3.91 -7.97
N THR A 104 -21.35 4.53 -6.91
CA THR A 104 -20.29 3.93 -6.09
C THR A 104 -20.73 3.85 -4.64
N THR A 105 -20.31 2.79 -3.95
CA THR A 105 -20.62 2.59 -2.52
C THR A 105 -19.34 2.29 -1.77
N LEU A 106 -19.03 3.08 -0.74
CA LEU A 106 -17.92 2.79 0.17
C LEU A 106 -18.21 1.48 0.92
N ILE A 107 -17.32 0.50 0.78
CA ILE A 107 -17.43 -0.82 1.39
C ILE A 107 -16.52 -0.95 2.61
N TYR A 108 -15.34 -0.33 2.54
CA TYR A 108 -14.33 -0.47 3.56
C TYR A 108 -13.44 0.78 3.64
N GLU A 109 -13.05 1.14 4.85
CA GLU A 109 -12.11 2.23 5.13
C GLU A 109 -11.22 1.86 6.32
N GLU A 110 -9.93 2.09 6.19
CA GLU A 110 -8.95 1.93 7.27
C GLU A 110 -7.85 2.98 7.15
N MET A 111 -7.43 3.54 8.29
CA MET A 111 -6.43 4.63 8.35
C MET A 111 -4.97 4.14 8.33
N ALA A 112 -4.74 2.84 8.53
CA ALA A 112 -3.42 2.22 8.50
C ALA A 112 -3.51 0.91 7.72
N CYS A 113 -3.21 1.00 6.43
CA CYS A 113 -3.40 -0.10 5.50
C CYS A 113 -2.27 -1.12 5.59
N ARG A 114 -2.63 -2.39 5.61
CA ARG A 114 -1.73 -3.53 5.40
C ARG A 114 -2.06 -4.21 4.06
N PRO A 115 -1.19 -5.08 3.53
CA PRO A 115 -1.52 -5.88 2.35
C PRO A 115 -2.86 -6.61 2.52
N PHE A 116 -3.66 -6.67 1.46
CA PHE A 116 -4.96 -7.31 1.46
C PHE A 116 -5.28 -7.97 0.12
N ILE A 117 -6.24 -8.88 0.14
CA ILE A 117 -6.76 -9.55 -1.05
C ILE A 117 -8.10 -8.93 -1.40
N LEU A 118 -8.30 -8.61 -2.67
CA LEU A 118 -9.54 -8.12 -3.23
C LEU A 118 -10.09 -9.17 -4.20
N GLN A 119 -11.37 -9.55 -4.03
CA GLN A 119 -12.10 -10.29 -5.05
C GLN A 119 -13.10 -9.37 -5.74
N CYS A 120 -13.00 -9.26 -7.05
CA CYS A 120 -13.86 -8.40 -7.86
C CYS A 120 -14.13 -9.01 -9.25
N ASN A 121 -15.21 -8.57 -9.87
CA ASN A 121 -15.51 -8.91 -11.25
C ASN A 121 -14.84 -7.90 -12.18
N VAL A 122 -14.19 -8.40 -13.20
CA VAL A 122 -13.47 -7.61 -14.21
C VAL A 122 -14.00 -7.99 -15.59
N SER A 123 -14.27 -6.98 -16.39
CA SER A 123 -14.54 -7.12 -17.82
C SER A 123 -13.69 -6.11 -18.58
N ASP A 124 -13.64 -6.23 -19.90
CA ASP A 124 -12.84 -5.36 -20.76
C ASP A 124 -13.10 -3.86 -20.58
N ILE A 125 -14.27 -3.51 -20.06
CA ILE A 125 -14.74 -2.11 -19.96
C ILE A 125 -15.17 -1.70 -18.54
N PHE A 126 -15.21 -2.64 -17.60
CA PHE A 126 -15.74 -2.37 -16.27
C PHE A 126 -15.09 -3.24 -15.19
N THR A 127 -14.82 -2.62 -14.06
CA THR A 127 -14.40 -3.28 -12.82
C THR A 127 -15.34 -2.84 -11.71
N ASP A 128 -15.87 -3.77 -10.95
CA ASP A 128 -16.77 -3.44 -9.83
C ASP A 128 -16.04 -3.00 -8.55
N ALA A 129 -14.74 -2.80 -8.64
CA ALA A 129 -13.91 -2.32 -7.54
C ALA A 129 -13.11 -1.07 -7.91
N THR A 130 -13.10 -0.10 -7.01
CA THR A 130 -12.17 1.03 -7.02
C THR A 130 -11.45 1.09 -5.68
N ILE A 131 -10.13 1.19 -5.75
CA ILE A 131 -9.26 1.32 -4.59
C ILE A 131 -8.73 2.75 -4.55
N CYS A 132 -8.85 3.39 -3.40
CA CYS A 132 -8.26 4.70 -3.15
C CYS A 132 -7.25 4.56 -2.00
N LEU A 133 -5.99 4.91 -2.26
CA LEU A 133 -4.92 4.93 -1.26
C LEU A 133 -4.48 6.38 -1.07
N THR A 134 -4.42 6.83 0.17
CA THR A 134 -4.03 8.19 0.51
C THR A 134 -2.91 8.18 1.56
N ARG A 135 -1.88 8.99 1.34
CA ARG A 135 -0.83 9.26 2.30
C ARG A 135 -0.53 10.76 2.33
N GLU A 136 -0.67 11.38 3.50
CA GLU A 136 -0.52 12.83 3.63
C GLU A 136 -1.43 13.61 2.66
N THR A 137 -0.86 14.21 1.61
CA THR A 137 -1.59 14.94 0.57
C THR A 137 -1.66 14.18 -0.76
N GLU A 138 -1.02 13.04 -0.86
CA GLU A 138 -0.99 12.23 -2.07
C GLU A 138 -2.13 11.21 -2.05
N THR A 139 -2.88 11.15 -3.12
CA THR A 139 -3.94 10.16 -3.32
C THR A 139 -3.76 9.50 -4.67
N VAL A 140 -3.91 8.18 -4.69
CA VAL A 140 -4.00 7.39 -5.90
C VAL A 140 -5.31 6.61 -5.89
N GLU A 141 -6.00 6.65 -7.02
CA GLU A 141 -7.23 5.90 -7.26
C GLU A 141 -7.00 4.97 -8.45
N PHE A 142 -7.34 3.72 -8.31
CA PHE A 142 -7.14 2.72 -9.36
C PHE A 142 -8.14 1.57 -9.24
N SER A 143 -8.31 0.86 -10.36
CA SER A 143 -9.10 -0.37 -10.46
C SER A 143 -8.21 -1.44 -11.10
N PRO A 144 -7.91 -2.56 -10.42
CA PRO A 144 -7.10 -3.61 -11.01
C PRO A 144 -7.87 -4.36 -12.10
N TYR A 145 -7.22 -4.68 -13.18
CA TYR A 145 -7.76 -5.58 -14.20
C TYR A 145 -6.63 -6.27 -14.98
N ILE A 146 -6.96 -7.35 -15.66
CA ILE A 146 -6.00 -8.16 -16.42
C ILE A 146 -6.06 -7.77 -17.88
N SER A 147 -4.89 -7.62 -18.51
CA SER A 147 -4.81 -7.55 -19.96
C SER A 147 -5.14 -8.92 -20.58
N LEU A 148 -6.07 -8.96 -21.52
CA LEU A 148 -6.42 -10.18 -22.21
C LEU A 148 -5.33 -10.67 -23.16
N GLU A 149 -4.43 -9.79 -23.60
CA GLU A 149 -3.41 -10.11 -24.59
C GLU A 149 -2.25 -10.92 -24.01
N ASP A 150 -1.75 -10.54 -22.83
CA ASP A 150 -0.55 -11.12 -22.22
C ASP A 150 -0.75 -11.61 -20.79
N GLY A 151 -1.92 -11.43 -20.21
CA GLY A 151 -2.25 -11.83 -18.84
C GLY A 151 -1.63 -10.95 -17.76
N SER A 152 -1.00 -9.82 -18.12
CA SER A 152 -0.45 -8.87 -17.15
C SER A 152 -1.56 -8.11 -16.44
N VAL A 153 -1.30 -7.73 -15.18
CA VAL A 153 -2.18 -6.83 -14.44
C VAL A 153 -1.98 -5.41 -14.96
N GLN A 154 -3.07 -4.76 -15.31
CA GLN A 154 -3.02 -3.34 -15.63
C GLN A 154 -2.99 -2.54 -14.34
N VAL A 155 -1.95 -1.76 -14.17
CA VAL A 155 -1.77 -0.83 -13.04
C VAL A 155 -1.62 0.58 -13.58
N GLY A 156 -2.00 1.58 -12.77
CA GLY A 156 -1.69 2.97 -13.08
C GLY A 156 -0.18 3.24 -12.94
N ASP A 157 0.24 4.41 -13.37
CA ASP A 157 1.62 4.92 -13.31
C ASP A 157 2.23 4.88 -11.89
N ARG A 158 1.39 4.90 -10.85
CA ARG A 158 1.75 4.84 -9.44
C ARG A 158 1.79 3.41 -8.86
N GLY A 159 1.61 2.39 -9.66
CA GLY A 159 1.62 0.98 -9.26
C GLY A 159 2.74 0.16 -9.88
N VAL A 160 2.99 -1.01 -9.29
CA VAL A 160 3.92 -2.03 -9.80
C VAL A 160 3.14 -3.32 -10.02
N ASP A 161 3.22 -3.89 -11.21
CA ASP A 161 2.78 -5.26 -11.47
C ASP A 161 3.86 -6.23 -11.00
N ILE A 162 3.53 -7.05 -10.00
CA ILE A 162 4.39 -8.12 -9.49
C ILE A 162 3.85 -9.51 -9.80
N THR A 163 2.90 -9.60 -10.71
CA THR A 163 2.38 -10.87 -11.23
C THR A 163 3.50 -11.67 -11.89
N LYS A 164 3.53 -12.98 -11.66
CA LYS A 164 4.53 -13.87 -12.26
C LYS A 164 4.41 -13.95 -13.78
#